data_a7817d279db46eb884a3c9dd392d6242
#
_entry.id   a7817d279db46eb884a3c9dd392d6242
#
_cell.length_a   1.000
_cell.length_b   1.000
_cell.length_c   1.000
_cell.angle_alpha   90.00
_cell.angle_beta   90.00
_cell.angle_gamma   90.00
#
_symmetry.space_group_name_H-M   'P 1'
#
loop_
_entity.id
_entity.type
_entity.pdbx_description
1 polymer ?
#
loop_
_entity_poly.entity_id
_entity_poly.type
_entity_poly.pdbx_seq_one_letter_code
_entity_poly.pdbx_strand_id
1 'polypeptide(L)'
;MEKKYQIFISSTYKDLIEARSKVRDAILSMMHFPVGMEMFNAADEEQWEIIQETIDSSDYYVLILGQRYGSVIESGSDAGISYTEKEFRYAREKKIPILVFIIDDDVAIKPEFMEKDPESIKKLADFKTEAKKGRTVQWWTNIDELAREVSESLHQQMDRKKRPGWIRGDAFDIEASHAEILSLNKKIRELEQENAGLKSQIVKRVPELMAAVVLDQQEDEEEDEKGLKTHGKLLIDSSDNAYKIQLYHNDGECYKNKYEPLDLSCVES
;
A
#
# COMPACT_ATOMS: atom_id res chain seq x y z
N MET A 1 1.78 -8.54 19.85
CA MET A 1 2.41 -7.23 20.11
C MET A 1 1.38 -6.15 20.00
N GLU A 2 1.23 -5.33 21.03
CA GLU A 2 0.28 -4.23 21.03
C GLU A 2 0.91 -3.03 20.32
N LYS A 3 0.30 -2.61 19.20
CA LYS A 3 0.71 -1.42 18.45
C LYS A 3 0.01 -0.20 19.01
N LYS A 4 0.73 0.91 19.12
CA LYS A 4 0.15 2.21 19.39
C LYS A 4 0.14 3.02 18.10
N TYR A 5 -0.91 3.81 17.91
CA TYR A 5 -1.08 4.61 16.70
C TYR A 5 -0.99 6.09 17.03
N GLN A 6 -0.40 6.86 16.14
CA GLN A 6 -0.40 8.31 16.19
C GLN A 6 -1.59 8.83 15.41
N ILE A 7 -2.40 9.68 16.04
CA ILE A 7 -3.67 10.17 15.51
C ILE A 7 -3.64 11.69 15.49
N PHE A 8 -3.67 12.25 14.28
CA PHE A 8 -3.72 13.71 14.12
C PHE A 8 -5.14 14.22 14.31
N ILE A 9 -5.32 15.21 15.20
CA ILE A 9 -6.61 15.87 15.47
C ILE A 9 -6.59 17.23 14.80
N SER A 10 -7.38 17.40 13.75
CA SER A 10 -7.57 18.65 13.03
C SER A 10 -8.95 19.25 13.29
N SER A 11 -8.99 20.48 13.64
CA SER A 11 -10.22 21.28 13.77
C SER A 11 -9.88 22.77 13.92
N THR A 12 -10.89 23.61 13.87
CA THR A 12 -10.76 24.97 14.43
C THR A 12 -10.46 24.91 15.92
N TYR A 13 -9.77 25.93 16.44
CA TYR A 13 -9.31 25.91 17.83
C TYR A 13 -10.30 26.57 18.79
N LYS A 14 -10.65 27.85 18.55
CA LYS A 14 -11.36 28.70 19.52
C LYS A 14 -12.74 28.18 19.94
N ASP A 15 -13.46 27.60 19.02
CA ASP A 15 -14.83 27.10 19.20
C ASP A 15 -14.87 25.63 19.65
N LEU A 16 -13.79 24.88 19.45
CA LEU A 16 -13.73 23.44 19.69
C LEU A 16 -12.71 23.02 20.75
N ILE A 17 -12.24 23.95 21.62
CA ILE A 17 -11.23 23.64 22.65
C ILE A 17 -11.66 22.47 23.54
N GLU A 18 -12.90 22.50 24.06
CA GLU A 18 -13.42 21.44 24.91
C GLU A 18 -13.61 20.12 24.15
N ALA A 19 -14.12 20.19 22.92
CA ALA A 19 -14.31 19.03 22.06
C ALA A 19 -12.96 18.35 21.74
N ARG A 20 -11.95 19.15 21.39
CA ARG A 20 -10.58 18.65 21.15
C ARG A 20 -10.00 17.99 22.39
N SER A 21 -10.15 18.62 23.56
CA SER A 21 -9.64 18.05 24.82
C SER A 21 -10.28 16.69 25.12
N LYS A 22 -11.60 16.57 24.96
CA LYS A 22 -12.30 15.30 25.18
C LYS A 22 -11.88 14.22 24.18
N VAL A 23 -11.74 14.56 22.90
CA VAL A 23 -11.27 13.63 21.87
C VAL A 23 -9.83 13.20 22.15
N ARG A 24 -8.95 14.12 22.54
CA ARG A 24 -7.59 13.81 22.97
C ARG A 24 -7.59 12.81 24.14
N ASP A 25 -8.39 13.07 25.17
CA ASP A 25 -8.47 12.22 26.34
C ASP A 25 -9.05 10.83 26.02
N ALA A 26 -10.01 10.76 25.07
CA ALA A 26 -10.54 9.50 24.55
C ALA A 26 -9.45 8.69 23.83
N ILE A 27 -8.65 9.31 22.98
CA ILE A 27 -7.53 8.65 22.26
C ILE A 27 -6.45 8.18 23.26
N LEU A 28 -6.14 8.98 24.28
CA LEU A 28 -5.21 8.57 25.34
C LEU A 28 -5.75 7.37 26.13
N SER A 29 -7.07 7.34 26.41
CA SER A 29 -7.72 6.21 27.09
C SER A 29 -7.62 4.90 26.29
N MET A 30 -7.53 5.00 24.96
CA MET A 30 -7.27 3.88 24.05
C MET A 30 -5.77 3.52 23.98
N MET A 31 -4.93 4.17 24.79
CA MET A 31 -3.47 3.99 24.82
C MET A 31 -2.77 4.34 23.50
N HIS A 32 -3.33 5.27 22.72
CA HIS A 32 -2.76 5.81 21.50
C HIS A 32 -2.22 7.22 21.67
N PHE A 33 -1.55 7.77 20.67
CA PHE A 33 -0.88 9.07 20.70
C PHE A 33 -1.68 10.13 19.94
N PRO A 34 -2.48 10.97 20.62
CA PRO A 34 -3.10 12.12 19.96
C PRO A 34 -2.04 13.20 19.69
N VAL A 35 -2.04 13.75 18.50
CA VAL A 35 -1.22 14.90 18.09
C VAL A 35 -2.09 15.95 17.43
N GLY A 36 -1.73 17.21 17.56
CA GLY A 36 -2.49 18.32 16.97
C GLY A 36 -1.87 19.68 17.30
N MET A 37 -2.57 20.75 16.93
CA MET A 37 -2.08 22.14 17.05
C MET A 37 -1.60 22.52 18.46
N GLU A 38 -2.11 21.87 19.50
CA GLU A 38 -1.74 22.16 20.88
C GLU A 38 -0.27 21.86 21.20
N MET A 39 0.39 21.11 20.33
CA MET A 39 1.81 20.73 20.50
C MET A 39 2.75 21.73 19.86
N PHE A 40 2.23 22.69 19.07
CA PHE A 40 3.04 23.65 18.35
C PHE A 40 2.94 25.04 18.99
N ASN A 41 4.08 25.63 19.29
CA ASN A 41 4.13 27.03 19.74
C ASN A 41 3.88 27.94 18.52
N ALA A 42 3.17 29.05 18.76
CA ALA A 42 2.86 30.02 17.73
C ALA A 42 4.15 30.74 17.27
N ALA A 43 4.75 30.29 16.19
CA ALA A 43 5.80 31.03 15.50
C ALA A 43 5.98 30.55 14.05
N ASP A 44 5.94 31.47 13.12
CA ASP A 44 6.53 31.54 11.78
C ASP A 44 6.18 30.51 10.69
N GLU A 45 6.62 30.80 9.46
CA GLU A 45 6.41 30.03 8.22
C GLU A 45 6.91 28.57 8.33
N GLU A 46 7.86 28.29 9.21
CA GLU A 46 8.34 26.94 9.57
C GLU A 46 7.24 26.04 10.19
N GLN A 47 6.15 26.65 10.68
CA GLN A 47 5.05 25.90 11.34
C GLN A 47 4.36 24.94 10.39
N TRP A 48 4.25 25.26 9.10
CA TRP A 48 3.61 24.37 8.13
C TRP A 48 4.44 23.09 7.88
N GLU A 49 5.75 23.19 7.83
CA GLU A 49 6.64 22.03 7.67
C GLU A 49 6.48 21.06 8.86
N ILE A 50 6.44 21.58 10.08
CA ILE A 50 6.23 20.77 11.29
C ILE A 50 4.86 20.09 11.27
N ILE A 51 3.82 20.79 10.80
CA ILE A 51 2.47 20.21 10.64
C ILE A 51 2.50 19.09 9.60
N GLN A 52 3.17 19.28 8.46
CA GLN A 52 3.32 18.25 7.44
C GLN A 52 4.03 17.01 7.98
N GLU A 53 5.16 17.16 8.64
CA GLU A 53 5.90 16.07 9.26
C GLU A 53 5.06 15.32 10.29
N THR A 54 4.26 16.05 11.07
CA THR A 54 3.37 15.46 12.06
C THR A 54 2.24 14.67 11.40
N ILE A 55 1.66 15.20 10.32
CA ILE A 55 0.65 14.49 9.55
C ILE A 55 1.27 13.26 8.87
N ASP A 56 2.46 13.38 8.26
CA ASP A 56 3.16 12.29 7.58
C ASP A 56 3.51 11.14 8.54
N SER A 57 3.84 11.45 9.79
CA SER A 57 4.10 10.45 10.83
C SER A 57 2.85 9.88 11.47
N SER A 58 1.66 10.41 11.15
CA SER A 58 0.39 9.97 11.74
C SER A 58 -0.20 8.78 10.98
N ASP A 59 -0.78 7.86 11.74
CA ASP A 59 -1.44 6.67 11.22
C ASP A 59 -2.88 6.95 10.79
N TYR A 60 -3.56 7.82 11.53
CA TYR A 60 -4.95 8.21 11.30
C TYR A 60 -5.12 9.72 11.47
N TYR A 61 -6.12 10.25 10.78
CA TYR A 61 -6.47 11.66 10.82
C TYR A 61 -7.93 11.82 11.23
N VAL A 62 -8.18 12.58 12.29
CA VAL A 62 -9.50 12.90 12.81
C VAL A 62 -9.81 14.36 12.50
N LEU A 63 -10.82 14.61 11.66
CA LEU A 63 -11.32 15.93 11.32
C LEU A 63 -12.58 16.22 12.12
N ILE A 64 -12.57 17.28 12.91
CA ILE A 64 -13.73 17.76 13.66
C ILE A 64 -14.15 19.12 13.10
N LEU A 65 -15.36 19.20 12.55
CA LEU A 65 -15.91 20.42 11.99
C LEU A 65 -17.05 20.97 12.85
N GLY A 66 -16.86 22.19 13.31
CA GLY A 66 -17.86 22.99 14.00
C GLY A 66 -18.61 23.94 13.06
N GLN A 67 -18.98 25.12 13.59
CA GLN A 67 -19.67 26.18 12.85
C GLN A 67 -18.75 27.38 12.54
N ARG A 68 -17.43 27.15 12.51
CA ARG A 68 -16.44 28.11 12.07
C ARG A 68 -15.56 27.55 10.97
N TYR A 69 -15.18 28.42 10.03
CA TYR A 69 -14.22 28.06 8.98
C TYR A 69 -12.78 28.06 9.51
N GLY A 70 -12.52 28.92 10.48
CA GLY A 70 -11.22 29.06 11.12
C GLY A 70 -10.35 30.14 10.49
N SER A 71 -9.10 30.20 10.92
CA SER A 71 -8.13 31.18 10.44
C SER A 71 -7.75 30.88 8.98
N VAL A 72 -7.81 31.92 8.17
CA VAL A 72 -7.52 31.86 6.72
C VAL A 72 -6.07 32.22 6.48
N ILE A 73 -5.43 31.55 5.54
CA ILE A 73 -4.07 31.83 5.09
C ILE A 73 -4.10 33.12 4.26
N GLU A 74 -3.27 34.09 4.62
CA GLU A 74 -3.30 35.44 4.01
C GLU A 74 -2.49 35.52 2.72
N SER A 75 -1.46 34.68 2.56
CA SER A 75 -0.51 34.77 1.43
C SER A 75 -0.05 33.42 0.93
N GLY A 76 0.56 33.41 -0.26
CA GLY A 76 1.09 32.19 -0.89
C GLY A 76 0.09 31.45 -1.76
N SER A 77 0.44 30.21 -2.16
CA SER A 77 -0.38 29.38 -3.07
C SER A 77 -1.72 28.97 -2.46
N ASP A 78 -1.79 28.91 -1.15
CA ASP A 78 -2.96 28.48 -0.38
C ASP A 78 -3.75 29.65 0.21
N ALA A 79 -3.47 30.89 -0.25
CA ALA A 79 -4.19 32.07 0.20
C ALA A 79 -5.70 31.92 0.02
N GLY A 80 -6.45 32.28 1.05
CA GLY A 80 -7.92 32.21 1.03
C GLY A 80 -8.54 30.93 1.54
N ILE A 81 -7.77 29.87 1.81
CA ILE A 81 -8.27 28.67 2.49
C ILE A 81 -7.89 28.67 3.98
N SER A 82 -8.64 27.93 4.82
CA SER A 82 -8.31 27.81 6.23
C SER A 82 -7.18 26.80 6.47
N TYR A 83 -6.45 26.98 7.58
CA TYR A 83 -5.43 26.00 7.98
C TYR A 83 -6.00 24.60 8.12
N THR A 84 -7.18 24.46 8.71
CA THR A 84 -7.88 23.16 8.86
C THR A 84 -8.18 22.50 7.51
N GLU A 85 -8.60 23.29 6.52
CA GLU A 85 -8.84 22.79 5.17
C GLU A 85 -7.54 22.40 4.47
N LYS A 86 -6.47 23.17 4.65
CA LYS A 86 -5.13 22.85 4.11
C LYS A 86 -4.61 21.54 4.70
N GLU A 87 -4.68 21.35 6.00
CA GLU A 87 -4.31 20.11 6.70
C GLU A 87 -5.10 18.91 6.16
N PHE A 88 -6.42 19.06 6.00
CA PHE A 88 -7.28 18.01 5.45
C PHE A 88 -6.91 17.63 4.02
N ARG A 89 -6.66 18.62 3.16
CA ARG A 89 -6.25 18.39 1.77
C ARG A 89 -4.91 17.65 1.70
N TYR A 90 -3.96 18.05 2.55
CA TYR A 90 -2.66 17.40 2.66
C TYR A 90 -2.78 15.95 3.14
N ALA A 91 -3.52 15.68 4.21
CA ALA A 91 -3.76 14.34 4.71
C ALA A 91 -4.41 13.43 3.66
N ARG A 92 -5.32 13.99 2.83
CA ARG A 92 -5.94 13.30 1.71
C ARG A 92 -4.95 12.96 0.61
N GLU A 93 -4.08 13.88 0.25
CA GLU A 93 -3.00 13.67 -0.74
C GLU A 93 -2.07 12.54 -0.28
N LYS A 94 -1.69 12.52 0.98
CA LYS A 94 -0.88 11.47 1.61
C LYS A 94 -1.62 10.14 1.81
N LYS A 95 -2.91 10.08 1.47
CA LYS A 95 -3.75 8.87 1.59
C LYS A 95 -3.83 8.32 3.02
N ILE A 96 -3.73 9.21 4.01
CA ILE A 96 -3.94 8.84 5.41
C ILE A 96 -5.43 8.54 5.62
N PRO A 97 -5.81 7.49 6.35
CA PRO A 97 -7.21 7.24 6.69
C PRO A 97 -7.81 8.41 7.47
N ILE A 98 -8.83 9.06 6.89
CA ILE A 98 -9.49 10.24 7.46
C ILE A 98 -10.84 9.83 8.01
N LEU A 99 -11.10 10.19 9.27
CA LEU A 99 -12.38 10.10 9.95
C LEU A 99 -12.95 11.50 10.11
N VAL A 100 -14.21 11.71 9.73
CA VAL A 100 -14.84 13.03 9.69
C VAL A 100 -16.02 13.08 10.65
N PHE A 101 -15.97 14.07 11.55
CA PHE A 101 -16.99 14.33 12.54
C PHE A 101 -17.51 15.76 12.36
N ILE A 102 -18.79 15.93 12.11
CA ILE A 102 -19.41 17.22 11.85
C ILE A 102 -20.48 17.48 12.92
N ILE A 103 -20.45 18.68 13.50
CA ILE A 103 -21.50 19.06 14.44
C ILE A 103 -22.85 19.10 13.73
N ASP A 104 -23.89 18.61 14.41
CA ASP A 104 -25.24 18.65 13.87
C ASP A 104 -25.74 20.10 13.81
N ASP A 105 -26.43 20.44 12.74
CA ASP A 105 -26.89 21.82 12.49
C ASP A 105 -27.99 22.26 13.49
N ASP A 106 -28.67 21.31 14.14
CA ASP A 106 -29.70 21.58 15.15
C ASP A 106 -29.13 21.86 16.55
N VAL A 107 -27.81 21.74 16.73
CA VAL A 107 -27.15 22.03 18.02
C VAL A 107 -27.12 23.53 18.29
N ALA A 108 -27.63 23.91 19.45
CA ALA A 108 -27.57 25.30 19.90
C ALA A 108 -26.12 25.69 20.22
N ILE A 109 -25.55 26.62 19.45
CA ILE A 109 -24.17 27.09 19.57
C ILE A 109 -24.19 28.56 19.98
N LYS A 110 -23.27 28.92 20.87
CA LYS A 110 -23.08 30.32 21.25
C LYS A 110 -22.71 31.16 20.01
N PRO A 111 -23.29 32.37 19.85
CA PRO A 111 -23.02 33.22 18.69
C PRO A 111 -21.54 33.59 18.49
N GLU A 112 -20.74 33.52 19.52
CA GLU A 112 -19.28 33.73 19.47
C GLU A 112 -18.51 32.57 18.77
N PHE A 113 -19.13 31.39 18.71
CA PHE A 113 -18.59 30.19 18.08
C PHE A 113 -19.16 29.92 16.68
N MET A 114 -19.97 30.84 16.17
CA MET A 114 -20.48 30.80 14.80
C MET A 114 -19.66 31.68 13.88
N GLU A 115 -19.54 31.27 12.63
CA GLU A 115 -18.96 32.10 11.58
C GLU A 115 -19.90 33.28 11.29
N LYS A 116 -19.33 34.47 11.12
CA LYS A 116 -20.09 35.69 10.88
C LYS A 116 -19.85 36.29 9.50
N ASP A 117 -18.69 36.03 8.94
CA ASP A 117 -18.36 36.51 7.61
C ASP A 117 -19.07 35.68 6.53
N PRO A 118 -19.84 36.28 5.62
CA PRO A 118 -20.60 35.55 4.60
C PRO A 118 -19.72 34.71 3.67
N GLU A 119 -18.50 35.17 3.36
CA GLU A 119 -17.57 34.42 2.53
C GLU A 119 -17.06 33.17 3.24
N SER A 120 -16.70 33.31 4.50
CA SER A 120 -16.25 32.20 5.36
C SER A 120 -17.36 31.20 5.64
N ILE A 121 -18.61 31.63 5.77
CA ILE A 121 -19.78 30.74 5.88
C ILE A 121 -19.89 29.87 4.62
N LYS A 122 -19.78 30.48 3.44
CA LYS A 122 -19.81 29.74 2.17
C LYS A 122 -18.66 28.75 2.08
N LYS A 123 -17.43 29.19 2.38
CA LYS A 123 -16.24 28.33 2.38
C LYS A 123 -16.39 27.15 3.34
N LEU A 124 -16.95 27.36 4.54
CA LEU A 124 -17.24 26.29 5.48
C LEU A 124 -18.24 25.26 4.91
N ALA A 125 -19.31 25.72 4.24
CA ALA A 125 -20.27 24.84 3.62
C ALA A 125 -19.67 24.01 2.47
N ASP A 126 -18.82 24.64 1.66
CA ASP A 126 -18.08 23.99 0.57
C ASP A 126 -17.08 22.96 1.16
N PHE A 127 -16.36 23.31 2.22
CA PHE A 127 -15.42 22.41 2.90
C PHE A 127 -16.14 21.23 3.56
N LYS A 128 -17.27 21.46 4.27
CA LYS A 128 -18.11 20.37 4.80
C LYS A 128 -18.56 19.43 3.68
N THR A 129 -18.89 19.97 2.51
CA THR A 129 -19.28 19.18 1.35
C THR A 129 -18.12 18.37 0.77
N GLU A 130 -16.93 18.98 0.70
CA GLU A 130 -15.70 18.28 0.26
C GLU A 130 -15.31 17.15 1.23
N ALA A 131 -15.38 17.40 2.53
CA ALA A 131 -15.06 16.43 3.57
C ALA A 131 -15.98 15.19 3.54
N LYS A 132 -17.25 15.35 3.14
CA LYS A 132 -18.24 14.26 3.01
C LYS A 132 -17.98 13.36 1.80
N LYS A 133 -17.30 13.83 0.75
CA LYS A 133 -17.14 13.08 -0.52
C LYS A 133 -16.41 11.75 -0.31
N GLY A 134 -17.12 10.64 -0.58
CA GLY A 134 -16.55 9.30 -0.54
C GLY A 134 -16.19 8.78 0.85
N ARG A 135 -16.78 9.36 1.92
CA ARG A 135 -16.53 8.99 3.32
C ARG A 135 -17.84 8.82 4.07
N THR A 136 -17.80 7.96 5.07
CA THR A 136 -18.81 7.93 6.12
C THR A 136 -18.51 9.07 7.09
N VAL A 137 -19.49 9.91 7.35
CA VAL A 137 -19.38 11.04 8.27
C VAL A 137 -20.23 10.72 9.49
N GLN A 138 -19.70 11.00 10.67
CA GLN A 138 -20.45 10.95 11.93
C GLN A 138 -20.89 12.35 12.31
N TRP A 139 -22.15 12.47 12.69
CA TRP A 139 -22.73 13.69 13.23
C TRP A 139 -22.69 13.61 14.75
N TRP A 140 -22.41 14.73 15.40
CA TRP A 140 -22.40 14.80 16.85
C TRP A 140 -23.18 15.98 17.37
N THR A 141 -23.85 15.79 18.50
CA THR A 141 -24.71 16.79 19.14
C THR A 141 -24.12 17.32 20.44
N ASN A 142 -23.24 16.57 21.07
CA ASN A 142 -22.54 16.95 22.29
C ASN A 142 -21.13 16.34 22.34
N ILE A 143 -20.31 16.89 23.20
CA ILE A 143 -18.87 16.57 23.28
C ILE A 143 -18.62 15.13 23.76
N ASP A 144 -19.45 14.59 24.64
CA ASP A 144 -19.28 13.21 25.13
C ASP A 144 -19.66 12.19 24.03
N GLU A 145 -20.69 12.50 23.26
CA GLU A 145 -21.05 11.72 22.06
C GLU A 145 -19.92 11.74 21.03
N LEU A 146 -19.36 12.92 20.74
CA LEU A 146 -18.21 13.05 19.85
C LEU A 146 -17.04 12.15 20.29
N ALA A 147 -16.68 12.20 21.57
CA ALA A 147 -15.57 11.40 22.09
C ALA A 147 -15.83 9.89 21.96
N ARG A 148 -17.05 9.45 22.19
CA ARG A 148 -17.48 8.06 22.00
C ARG A 148 -17.41 7.66 20.53
N GLU A 149 -18.00 8.44 19.63
CA GLU A 149 -18.00 8.17 18.19
C GLU A 149 -16.58 8.15 17.60
N VAL A 150 -15.70 9.02 18.07
CA VAL A 150 -14.28 9.01 17.67
C VAL A 150 -13.60 7.70 18.08
N SER A 151 -13.82 7.27 19.34
CA SER A 151 -13.24 6.03 19.85
C SER A 151 -13.72 4.80 19.08
N GLU A 152 -15.04 4.71 18.86
CA GLU A 152 -15.64 3.59 18.10
C GLU A 152 -15.19 3.57 16.64
N SER A 153 -15.17 4.73 15.99
CA SER A 153 -14.74 4.87 14.60
C SER A 153 -13.26 4.54 14.41
N LEU A 154 -12.40 4.99 15.33
CA LEU A 154 -10.97 4.68 15.32
C LEU A 154 -10.76 3.17 15.49
N HIS A 155 -11.44 2.54 16.45
CA HIS A 155 -11.33 1.10 16.67
C HIS A 155 -11.71 0.31 15.41
N GLN A 156 -12.86 0.62 14.82
CA GLN A 156 -13.29 0.00 13.56
C GLN A 156 -12.31 0.25 12.41
N GLN A 157 -11.72 1.45 12.33
CA GLN A 157 -10.78 1.78 11.26
C GLN A 157 -9.45 1.06 11.44
N MET A 158 -8.98 0.90 12.66
CA MET A 158 -7.76 0.14 12.99
C MET A 158 -7.88 -1.34 12.62
N ASP A 159 -9.07 -1.91 12.77
CA ASP A 159 -9.34 -3.29 12.36
C ASP A 159 -9.37 -3.45 10.84
N ARG A 160 -9.97 -2.48 10.13
CA ARG A 160 -10.16 -2.53 8.67
C ARG A 160 -8.92 -2.14 7.89
N LYS A 161 -8.19 -1.11 8.34
CA LYS A 161 -7.02 -0.55 7.64
C LYS A 161 -5.84 -0.48 8.60
N LYS A 162 -5.15 -1.60 8.72
CA LYS A 162 -3.93 -1.67 9.54
C LYS A 162 -2.88 -0.69 9.05
N ARG A 163 -2.31 0.07 9.99
CA ARG A 163 -1.23 1.02 9.73
C ARG A 163 0.07 0.53 10.40
N PRO A 164 1.24 1.09 10.04
CA PRO A 164 2.51 0.73 10.67
C PRO A 164 2.46 0.83 12.18
N GLY A 165 2.02 1.95 12.72
CA GLY A 165 1.95 2.21 14.15
C GLY A 165 3.32 2.23 14.82
N TRP A 166 3.31 2.44 16.13
CA TRP A 166 4.48 2.48 16.99
C TRP A 166 4.57 1.21 17.82
N ILE A 167 5.74 0.64 17.85
CA ILE A 167 6.05 -0.55 18.65
C ILE A 167 7.21 -0.19 19.56
N ARG A 168 7.13 -0.67 20.80
CA ARG A 168 8.20 -0.47 21.76
C ARG A 168 9.48 -1.16 21.27
N GLY A 169 10.60 -0.44 21.28
CA GLY A 169 11.86 -0.89 20.67
C GLY A 169 12.42 -2.19 21.26
N ASP A 170 12.12 -2.49 22.54
CA ASP A 170 12.51 -3.73 23.18
C ASP A 170 11.59 -4.94 22.84
N ALA A 171 10.52 -4.69 22.09
CA ALA A 171 9.63 -5.76 21.62
C ALA A 171 10.20 -6.55 20.43
N PHE A 172 11.28 -6.07 19.83
CA PHE A 172 12.02 -6.74 18.76
C PHE A 172 13.49 -6.89 19.17
N ASP A 173 13.99 -8.09 19.07
CA ASP A 173 15.44 -8.29 19.04
C ASP A 173 15.95 -7.85 17.64
N ILE A 174 16.34 -6.58 17.57
CA ILE A 174 16.83 -5.96 16.32
C ILE A 174 18.11 -6.67 15.85
N GLU A 175 18.96 -7.11 16.78
CA GLU A 175 20.20 -7.80 16.46
C GLU A 175 19.93 -9.20 15.90
N ALA A 176 19.02 -9.96 16.51
CA ALA A 176 18.60 -11.26 16.00
C ALA A 176 17.91 -11.13 14.61
N SER A 177 17.07 -10.13 14.44
CA SER A 177 16.41 -9.88 13.15
C SER A 177 17.39 -9.48 12.05
N HIS A 178 18.38 -8.63 12.37
CA HIS A 178 19.48 -8.28 11.45
C HIS A 178 20.34 -9.50 11.09
N ALA A 179 20.68 -10.34 12.08
CA ALA A 179 21.44 -11.56 11.84
C ALA A 179 20.68 -12.53 10.92
N GLU A 180 19.36 -12.66 11.11
CA GLU A 180 18.51 -13.48 10.26
C GLU A 180 18.45 -12.94 8.83
N ILE A 181 18.24 -11.63 8.65
CA ILE A 181 18.25 -10.98 7.32
C ILE A 181 19.58 -11.20 6.61
N LEU A 182 20.71 -11.04 7.30
CA LEU A 182 22.03 -11.29 6.73
C LEU A 182 22.20 -12.76 6.33
N SER A 183 21.75 -13.68 7.15
CA SER A 183 21.77 -15.12 6.89
C SER A 183 20.94 -15.48 5.65
N LEU A 184 19.70 -14.94 5.56
CA LEU A 184 18.82 -15.16 4.42
C LEU A 184 19.39 -14.58 3.13
N ASN A 185 19.96 -13.37 3.17
CA ASN A 185 20.61 -12.76 2.02
C ASN A 185 21.83 -13.58 1.53
N LYS A 186 22.58 -14.16 2.45
CA LYS A 186 23.69 -15.06 2.10
C LYS A 186 23.15 -16.32 1.40
N LYS A 187 22.08 -16.91 1.94
CA LYS A 187 21.45 -18.09 1.37
C LYS A 187 20.87 -17.83 -0.03
N ILE A 188 20.25 -16.67 -0.22
CA ILE A 188 19.75 -16.25 -1.55
C ILE A 188 20.89 -16.21 -2.55
N ARG A 189 22.03 -15.58 -2.22
CA ARG A 189 23.19 -15.53 -3.13
C ARG A 189 23.76 -16.91 -3.43
N GLU A 190 23.83 -17.78 -2.43
CA GLU A 190 24.27 -19.17 -2.62
C GLU A 190 23.36 -19.91 -3.61
N LEU A 191 22.04 -19.81 -3.43
CA LEU A 191 21.07 -20.42 -4.31
C LEU A 191 21.06 -19.82 -5.71
N GLU A 192 21.27 -18.51 -5.85
CA GLU A 192 21.40 -17.86 -7.16
C GLU A 192 22.65 -18.37 -7.92
N GLN A 193 23.78 -18.54 -7.21
CA GLN A 193 25.00 -19.10 -7.80
C GLN A 193 24.81 -20.57 -8.20
N GLU A 194 24.17 -21.39 -7.36
CA GLU A 194 23.85 -22.76 -7.66
C GLU A 194 22.93 -22.87 -8.88
N ASN A 195 21.87 -22.07 -8.92
CA ASN A 195 20.95 -22.00 -10.08
C ASN A 195 21.67 -21.58 -11.37
N ALA A 196 22.57 -20.61 -11.29
CA ALA A 196 23.38 -20.21 -12.45
C ALA A 196 24.29 -21.34 -12.90
N GLY A 197 24.89 -22.07 -11.96
CA GLY A 197 25.71 -23.26 -12.23
C GLY A 197 24.90 -24.37 -12.90
N LEU A 198 23.74 -24.71 -12.35
CA LEU A 198 22.84 -25.73 -12.92
C LEU A 198 22.33 -25.35 -14.31
N LYS A 199 21.92 -24.11 -14.51
CA LYS A 199 21.52 -23.59 -15.84
C LYS A 199 22.68 -23.73 -16.86
N SER A 200 23.90 -23.42 -16.46
CA SER A 200 25.06 -23.56 -17.35
C SER A 200 25.37 -25.03 -17.73
N GLN A 201 25.12 -25.97 -16.81
CA GLN A 201 25.26 -27.41 -17.06
C GLN A 201 24.20 -27.91 -18.01
N ILE A 202 22.93 -27.48 -17.88
CA ILE A 202 21.84 -27.80 -18.78
C ILE A 202 22.21 -27.34 -20.21
N VAL A 203 22.62 -26.08 -20.35
CA VAL A 203 23.01 -25.53 -21.68
C VAL A 203 24.16 -26.30 -22.29
N LYS A 204 25.12 -26.80 -21.50
CA LYS A 204 26.22 -27.63 -22.02
C LYS A 204 25.82 -29.05 -22.41
N ARG A 205 24.85 -29.66 -21.69
CA ARG A 205 24.38 -31.03 -21.98
C ARG A 205 23.40 -31.12 -23.17
N VAL A 206 22.70 -30.03 -23.47
CA VAL A 206 21.75 -30.01 -24.58
C VAL A 206 22.40 -30.39 -25.93
N PRO A 207 23.58 -29.88 -26.33
CA PRO A 207 24.24 -30.31 -27.58
C PRO A 207 24.64 -31.79 -27.56
N GLU A 208 25.05 -32.33 -26.40
CA GLU A 208 25.43 -33.76 -26.30
C GLU A 208 24.20 -34.68 -26.43
N LEU A 209 23.09 -34.31 -25.83
CA LEU A 209 21.80 -35.01 -25.97
C LEU A 209 21.28 -34.93 -27.42
N MET A 210 21.43 -33.78 -28.07
CA MET A 210 21.05 -33.64 -29.49
C MET A 210 21.92 -34.50 -30.41
N ALA A 211 23.22 -34.59 -30.10
CA ALA A 211 24.11 -35.48 -30.86
C ALA A 211 23.73 -36.97 -30.69
N ALA A 212 23.35 -37.36 -29.45
CA ALA A 212 22.92 -38.73 -29.18
C ALA A 212 21.60 -39.08 -29.90
N VAL A 213 20.61 -38.18 -29.91
CA VAL A 213 19.34 -38.36 -30.59
C VAL A 213 19.53 -38.45 -32.12
N VAL A 214 20.46 -37.69 -32.70
CA VAL A 214 20.78 -37.75 -34.13
C VAL A 214 21.51 -39.05 -34.49
N LEU A 215 22.35 -39.59 -33.61
CA LEU A 215 23.07 -40.86 -33.83
C LEU A 215 22.13 -42.07 -33.72
N ASP A 216 21.18 -42.04 -32.78
CA ASP A 216 20.20 -43.13 -32.60
C ASP A 216 19.23 -43.22 -33.80
N GLN A 217 18.93 -42.11 -34.45
CA GLN A 217 18.11 -42.09 -35.68
C GLN A 217 18.84 -42.62 -36.94
N GLN A 218 20.16 -42.80 -36.90
CA GLN A 218 20.92 -43.39 -38.01
C GLN A 218 20.92 -44.94 -38.00
N GLU A 219 20.57 -45.57 -36.89
CA GLU A 219 20.54 -47.02 -36.76
C GLU A 219 19.17 -47.66 -37.07
N ASP A 220 18.06 -46.89 -36.95
CA ASP A 220 16.70 -47.34 -37.26
C ASP A 220 16.16 -46.69 -38.56
N GLU A 221 16.77 -46.96 -39.70
CA GLU A 221 16.15 -46.76 -41.02
C GLU A 221 15.13 -47.88 -41.27
N GLU A 222 13.96 -47.84 -40.61
CA GLU A 222 12.81 -48.59 -41.10
C GLU A 222 12.28 -47.88 -42.34
N GLU A 223 12.54 -48.50 -43.52
CA GLU A 223 11.82 -48.18 -44.74
C GLU A 223 10.35 -48.63 -44.52
N ASP A 224 9.41 -47.69 -44.53
CA ASP A 224 8.02 -48.05 -44.64
C ASP A 224 7.77 -48.68 -46.03
N GLU A 225 6.68 -49.43 -46.21
CA GLU A 225 6.34 -50.13 -47.44
C GLU A 225 6.25 -49.24 -48.69
N LYS A 226 6.50 -47.94 -48.56
CA LYS A 226 6.49 -46.93 -49.65
C LYS A 226 7.85 -46.30 -49.93
N GLY A 227 8.90 -46.66 -49.20
CA GLY A 227 10.25 -46.12 -49.42
C GLY A 227 10.41 -44.65 -49.05
N LEU A 228 9.57 -44.13 -48.13
CA LEU A 228 9.58 -42.74 -47.67
C LEU A 228 10.44 -42.62 -46.42
N LYS A 229 11.49 -41.80 -46.50
CA LYS A 229 12.36 -41.48 -45.34
C LYS A 229 11.79 -40.31 -44.53
N THR A 230 11.55 -40.52 -43.26
CA THR A 230 11.09 -39.47 -42.34
C THR A 230 12.27 -38.83 -41.63
N HIS A 231 12.40 -37.52 -41.72
CA HIS A 231 13.43 -36.75 -41.01
C HIS A 231 12.81 -35.95 -39.88
N GLY A 232 13.34 -36.14 -38.70
CA GLY A 232 12.92 -35.36 -37.52
C GLY A 232 13.91 -34.24 -37.21
N LYS A 233 13.43 -33.04 -36.96
CA LYS A 233 14.22 -31.93 -36.43
C LYS A 233 13.72 -31.54 -35.08
N LEU A 234 14.59 -31.66 -34.04
CA LEU A 234 14.31 -31.17 -32.71
C LEU A 234 14.66 -29.69 -32.63
N LEU A 235 13.67 -28.86 -32.41
CA LEU A 235 13.86 -27.44 -32.14
C LEU A 235 13.65 -27.20 -30.64
N ILE A 236 14.68 -26.64 -29.99
CA ILE A 236 14.60 -26.24 -28.59
C ILE A 236 14.34 -24.74 -28.55
N ASP A 237 13.21 -24.34 -28.05
CA ASP A 237 12.92 -22.93 -27.74
C ASP A 237 13.31 -22.66 -26.31
N SER A 238 14.28 -21.77 -26.11
CA SER A 238 14.83 -21.43 -24.79
C SER A 238 13.93 -20.49 -23.98
N SER A 239 12.85 -19.95 -24.54
CA SER A 239 11.99 -18.98 -23.88
C SER A 239 10.98 -19.61 -22.92
N ASP A 240 10.51 -20.86 -23.16
CA ASP A 240 9.39 -21.44 -22.42
C ASP A 240 9.65 -22.84 -21.82
N ASN A 241 10.88 -23.32 -21.79
CA ASN A 241 11.18 -24.71 -21.40
C ASN A 241 10.37 -25.77 -22.19
N ALA A 242 9.90 -25.43 -23.37
CA ALA A 242 9.12 -26.29 -24.23
C ALA A 242 9.99 -26.82 -25.38
N TYR A 243 9.91 -28.12 -25.61
CA TYR A 243 10.59 -28.75 -26.72
C TYR A 243 9.57 -28.96 -27.85
N LYS A 244 9.91 -28.52 -29.05
CA LYS A 244 9.09 -28.70 -30.23
C LYS A 244 9.74 -29.73 -31.15
N ILE A 245 9.08 -30.86 -31.31
CA ILE A 245 9.50 -31.89 -32.29
C ILE A 245 8.73 -31.65 -33.58
N GLN A 246 9.44 -31.38 -34.67
CA GLN A 246 8.86 -31.30 -36.02
C GLN A 246 9.31 -32.51 -36.85
N LEU A 247 8.36 -33.30 -37.31
CA LEU A 247 8.59 -34.40 -38.20
C LEU A 247 8.28 -33.93 -39.64
N TYR A 248 9.22 -34.16 -40.54
CA TYR A 248 9.09 -33.81 -41.94
C TYR A 248 9.13 -35.08 -42.79
N HIS A 249 8.26 -35.16 -43.78
CA HIS A 249 8.37 -36.13 -44.89
C HIS A 249 9.34 -35.62 -45.95
N ASN A 250 9.82 -36.52 -46.83
CA ASN A 250 10.80 -36.22 -47.88
C ASN A 250 10.32 -35.21 -48.93
N ASP A 251 9.01 -34.91 -48.95
CA ASP A 251 8.37 -33.92 -49.84
C ASP A 251 8.31 -32.51 -49.23
N GLY A 252 8.83 -32.32 -48.01
CA GLY A 252 8.92 -31.00 -47.35
C GLY A 252 7.64 -30.52 -46.67
N GLU A 253 6.56 -31.30 -46.69
CA GLU A 253 5.35 -30.92 -45.96
C GLU A 253 5.41 -31.29 -44.46
N CYS A 254 5.06 -30.33 -43.62
CA CYS A 254 5.07 -30.46 -42.15
C CYS A 254 3.82 -31.22 -41.67
N TYR A 255 3.97 -32.44 -41.17
CA TYR A 255 2.85 -33.34 -40.91
C TYR A 255 2.18 -33.27 -39.53
N LYS A 256 2.54 -32.47 -38.61
CA LYS A 256 1.83 -32.12 -37.33
C LYS A 256 2.75 -31.53 -36.29
N ASN A 257 2.33 -30.40 -35.73
CA ASN A 257 2.82 -29.91 -34.44
C ASN A 257 2.20 -30.73 -33.30
N LYS A 258 2.94 -31.66 -32.72
CA LYS A 258 2.52 -32.33 -31.49
C LYS A 258 3.33 -31.73 -30.32
N TYR A 259 2.68 -31.00 -29.45
CA TYR A 259 3.26 -30.60 -28.17
C TYR A 259 3.04 -31.75 -27.19
N GLU A 260 4.08 -32.47 -26.84
CA GLU A 260 4.08 -33.35 -25.68
C GLU A 260 5.09 -32.83 -24.68
N PRO A 261 4.70 -32.64 -23.38
CA PRO A 261 5.68 -32.42 -22.33
C PRO A 261 6.51 -33.69 -22.23
N LEU A 262 7.82 -33.57 -22.37
CA LEU A 262 8.75 -34.67 -22.09
C LEU A 262 8.68 -34.94 -20.56
N ASP A 263 8.19 -36.11 -20.22
CA ASP A 263 8.28 -36.65 -18.86
C ASP A 263 9.74 -37.06 -18.60
N LEU A 264 10.45 -36.21 -17.86
CA LEU A 264 11.86 -36.43 -17.49
C LEU A 264 12.02 -37.48 -16.38
N SER A 265 10.97 -38.21 -15.99
CA SER A 265 11.03 -39.25 -14.97
C SER A 265 11.76 -40.53 -15.48
N CYS A 266 12.08 -40.64 -16.77
CA CYS A 266 12.76 -41.81 -17.35
C CYS A 266 14.28 -41.65 -17.53
N VAL A 267 14.90 -40.58 -17.01
CA VAL A 267 16.36 -40.42 -17.07
C VAL A 267 16.95 -40.65 -15.66
N GLU A 268 16.66 -41.80 -15.08
CA GLU A 268 17.44 -42.41 -14.01
C GLU A 268 17.97 -43.74 -14.53
N SER A 269 19.22 -43.72 -14.91
CA SER A 269 20.21 -44.82 -14.65
C SER A 269 21.52 -44.49 -15.35
#